data_03040c534f46a2959d50a7f3e53dccd5
#
_entry.id   03040c534f46a2959d50a7f3e53dccd5
#
_cell.length_a   1.000
_cell.length_b   1.000
_cell.length_c   1.000
_cell.angle_alpha   90.00
_cell.angle_beta   90.00
_cell.angle_gamma   90.00
#
_symmetry.space_group_name_H-M   'P 1'
#
loop_
_entity.id
_entity.type
_entity.pdbx_description
1 polymer ?
#
loop_
_entity_poly.entity_id
_entity_poly.type
_entity_poly.pdbx_seq_one_letter_code
_entity_poly.pdbx_strand_id
1 'polypeptide(L)'
;MRAVQREPLDANNPLRFTVLRVPFFLEPEYPRDEAWSETNRTRLERKWGGKREFDAQKRRHRLKERGEDVGIKHFNLDRLASSTMASHRLVQWVTKNHGCTASETLYNDLNKRHFEDGQKLNDKRMLAEAAARVGVDANEAMEFLQSGEGEMEIEGALLILRKMGINSIPNFIVGAQHILSGAVHSSELIKLFRQIERTGKGAPDSAFAAVLGIGDDVIARPLDASYNEASA
;
A
#
# COMPACT_ATOMS: atom_id res chain seq x y z
N MET A 1 -10.28 1.47 -11.30
CA MET A 1 -10.03 0.23 -12.05
C MET A 1 -11.35 -0.45 -12.43
N ARG A 2 -12.13 -1.03 -11.50
CA ARG A 2 -13.34 -1.82 -11.81
C ARG A 2 -14.32 -1.15 -12.76
N ALA A 3 -14.64 0.13 -12.59
CA ALA A 3 -15.58 0.84 -13.48
C ALA A 3 -15.13 0.85 -14.95
N VAL A 4 -13.81 0.96 -15.19
CA VAL A 4 -13.25 0.93 -16.54
C VAL A 4 -13.20 -0.49 -17.10
N GLN A 5 -12.90 -1.49 -16.26
CA GLN A 5 -12.84 -2.89 -16.68
C GLN A 5 -14.23 -3.50 -16.97
N ARG A 6 -15.27 -3.06 -16.24
CA ARG A 6 -16.65 -3.54 -16.49
C ARG A 6 -17.24 -3.00 -17.79
N GLU A 7 -16.82 -1.83 -18.19
CA GLU A 7 -17.29 -1.14 -19.39
C GLU A 7 -16.10 -0.66 -20.23
N PRO A 8 -15.32 -1.56 -20.84
CA PRO A 8 -14.17 -1.17 -21.65
C PRO A 8 -14.62 -0.45 -22.92
N LEU A 9 -13.81 0.50 -23.41
CA LEU A 9 -14.06 1.18 -24.68
C LEU A 9 -13.90 0.24 -25.88
N ASP A 10 -13.01 -0.76 -25.75
CA ASP A 10 -12.83 -1.86 -26.68
C ASP A 10 -12.94 -3.18 -25.90
N ALA A 11 -14.02 -3.93 -26.14
CA ALA A 11 -14.27 -5.20 -25.47
C ALA A 11 -13.22 -6.28 -25.82
N ASN A 12 -12.57 -6.18 -26.97
CA ASN A 12 -11.52 -7.10 -27.40
C ASN A 12 -10.15 -6.76 -26.80
N ASN A 13 -9.97 -5.54 -26.34
CA ASN A 13 -8.72 -5.07 -25.74
C ASN A 13 -8.97 -4.22 -24.48
N PRO A 14 -9.53 -4.79 -23.42
CA PRO A 14 -9.81 -4.07 -22.19
C PRO A 14 -8.52 -3.61 -21.51
N LEU A 15 -8.56 -2.44 -20.88
CA LEU A 15 -7.43 -1.93 -20.10
C LEU A 15 -7.12 -2.88 -18.92
N ARG A 16 -5.87 -3.29 -18.83
CA ARG A 16 -5.36 -4.16 -17.77
C ARG A 16 -4.56 -3.34 -16.78
N PHE A 17 -4.57 -3.74 -15.52
CA PHE A 17 -3.92 -3.02 -14.44
C PHE A 17 -2.91 -3.90 -13.72
N THR A 18 -1.73 -3.35 -13.51
CA THR A 18 -0.75 -3.84 -12.55
C THR A 18 -0.64 -2.79 -11.45
N VAL A 19 -0.54 -3.21 -10.20
CA VAL A 19 -0.37 -2.31 -9.05
C VAL A 19 0.93 -2.65 -8.36
N LEU A 20 1.81 -1.66 -8.26
CA LEU A 20 3.04 -1.75 -7.50
C LEU A 20 2.95 -0.83 -6.29
N ARG A 21 3.08 -1.37 -5.09
CA ARG A 21 3.12 -0.61 -3.84
C ARG A 21 4.52 -0.09 -3.60
N VAL A 22 4.71 1.21 -3.70
CA VAL A 22 6.00 1.84 -3.40
C VAL A 22 6.05 2.17 -1.90
N PRO A 23 7.11 1.78 -1.17
CA PRO A 23 7.21 2.01 0.27
C PRO A 23 7.33 3.50 0.58
N PHE A 24 6.65 3.93 1.66
CA PHE A 24 6.77 5.29 2.20
C PHE A 24 6.62 5.25 3.73
N PHE A 25 7.52 5.93 4.44
CA PHE A 25 7.47 6.00 5.91
C PHE A 25 6.88 7.33 6.37
N LEU A 26 5.76 7.27 7.10
CA LEU A 26 5.19 8.45 7.77
C LEU A 26 5.99 8.85 9.01
N GLU A 27 6.66 7.90 9.64
CA GLU A 27 7.50 8.06 10.82
C GLU A 27 8.84 7.32 10.58
N PRO A 28 9.76 7.91 9.79
CA PRO A 28 11.01 7.25 9.40
C PRO A 28 11.94 7.00 10.59
N GLU A 29 11.80 7.76 11.67
CA GLU A 29 12.63 7.69 12.88
C GLU A 29 12.16 6.62 13.88
N TYR A 30 11.09 5.88 13.57
CA TYR A 30 10.63 4.84 14.48
C TYR A 30 11.67 3.72 14.61
N PRO A 31 11.92 3.25 15.86
CA PRO A 31 12.79 2.11 16.08
C PRO A 31 12.35 0.89 15.29
N ARG A 32 13.30 0.20 14.67
CA ARG A 32 13.04 -1.04 13.91
C ARG A 32 12.85 -2.26 14.83
N ASP A 33 13.10 -2.11 16.14
CA ASP A 33 12.88 -3.15 17.13
C ASP A 33 11.42 -3.60 17.16
N GLU A 34 11.22 -4.92 17.06
CA GLU A 34 9.90 -5.54 17.08
C GLU A 34 9.17 -5.32 18.42
N ALA A 35 9.90 -5.19 19.54
CA ALA A 35 9.31 -4.92 20.83
C ALA A 35 8.71 -3.50 20.94
N TRP A 36 9.21 -2.56 20.11
CA TRP A 36 8.78 -1.16 20.19
C TRP A 36 7.45 -0.90 19.46
N SER A 37 6.56 -0.20 20.15
CA SER A 37 5.36 0.40 19.55
C SER A 37 4.81 1.50 20.47
N GLU A 38 3.99 2.38 19.91
CA GLU A 38 3.17 3.33 20.67
C GLU A 38 1.72 3.27 20.17
N THR A 39 0.75 3.78 20.95
CA THR A 39 -0.61 3.91 20.42
C THR A 39 -0.67 5.04 19.39
N ASN A 40 -1.50 4.86 18.36
CA ASN A 40 -1.71 5.93 17.38
C ASN A 40 -2.24 7.21 18.04
N ARG A 41 -2.97 7.11 19.15
CA ARG A 41 -3.39 8.25 19.97
C ARG A 41 -2.17 9.03 20.49
N THR A 42 -1.24 8.36 21.18
CA THR A 42 0.00 8.96 21.69
C THR A 42 0.79 9.65 20.58
N ARG A 43 0.93 8.94 19.44
CA ARG A 43 1.57 9.48 18.24
C ARG A 43 0.92 10.77 17.76
N LEU A 44 -0.41 10.79 17.64
CA LEU A 44 -1.14 11.94 17.12
C LEU A 44 -1.20 13.09 18.10
N GLU A 45 -1.32 12.83 19.41
CA GLU A 45 -1.21 13.86 20.44
C GLU A 45 0.15 14.55 20.39
N ARG A 46 1.25 13.79 20.26
CA ARG A 46 2.60 14.35 20.07
C ARG A 46 2.70 15.18 18.78
N LYS A 47 2.18 14.67 17.67
CA LYS A 47 2.28 15.30 16.34
C LYS A 47 1.46 16.58 16.24
N TRP A 48 0.34 16.67 16.93
CA TRP A 48 -0.59 17.81 16.85
C TRP A 48 -0.49 18.79 18.01
N GLY A 49 0.44 18.61 18.94
CA GLY A 49 0.68 19.55 20.03
C GLY A 49 -0.16 19.31 21.28
N GLY A 50 -0.60 18.07 21.49
CA GLY A 50 -1.23 17.60 22.71
C GLY A 50 -2.70 17.19 22.56
N LYS A 51 -3.27 16.75 23.68
CA LYS A 51 -4.62 16.17 23.74
C LYS A 51 -5.72 17.10 23.22
N ARG A 52 -5.64 18.39 23.51
CA ARG A 52 -6.65 19.38 23.07
C ARG A 52 -6.70 19.46 21.53
N GLU A 53 -5.55 19.56 20.91
CA GLU A 53 -5.43 19.64 19.45
C GLU A 53 -5.81 18.29 18.79
N PHE A 54 -5.45 17.17 19.42
CA PHE A 54 -5.91 15.85 18.98
C PHE A 54 -7.44 15.76 18.95
N ASP A 55 -8.13 16.18 20.04
CA ASP A 55 -9.58 16.14 20.12
C ASP A 55 -10.24 17.07 19.08
N ALA A 56 -9.64 18.24 18.81
CA ALA A 56 -10.11 19.16 17.77
C ALA A 56 -9.97 18.56 16.36
N GLN A 57 -8.82 17.98 16.05
CA GLN A 57 -8.57 17.32 14.75
C GLN A 57 -9.45 16.09 14.55
N LYS A 58 -9.66 15.29 15.60
CA LYS A 58 -10.55 14.12 15.55
C LYS A 58 -11.96 14.51 15.13
N ARG A 59 -12.51 15.58 15.74
CA ARG A 59 -13.84 16.12 15.38
C ARG A 59 -13.88 16.62 13.94
N ARG A 60 -12.82 17.29 13.49
CA ARG A 60 -12.73 17.85 12.14
C ARG A 60 -12.63 16.78 11.06
N HIS A 61 -11.80 15.75 11.27
CA HIS A 61 -11.51 14.75 10.25
C HIS A 61 -12.59 13.68 10.12
N ARG A 62 -13.35 13.39 11.17
CA ARG A 62 -14.43 12.40 11.17
C ARG A 62 -14.04 11.09 10.49
N LEU A 63 -12.84 10.55 10.84
CA LEU A 63 -12.27 9.39 10.16
C LEU A 63 -13.13 8.13 10.27
N LYS A 64 -13.87 7.98 11.38
CA LYS A 64 -14.75 6.83 11.57
C LYS A 64 -15.88 6.83 10.53
N GLU A 65 -16.61 7.93 10.44
CA GLU A 65 -17.72 8.08 9.50
C GLU A 65 -17.26 7.99 8.04
N ARG A 66 -16.13 8.63 7.72
CA ARG A 66 -15.53 8.51 6.39
C ARG A 66 -15.03 7.11 6.08
N GLY A 67 -14.63 6.34 7.08
CA GLY A 67 -14.30 4.93 6.94
C GLY A 67 -15.53 4.09 6.62
N GLU A 68 -16.64 4.33 7.34
CA GLU A 68 -17.93 3.65 7.10
C GLU A 68 -18.43 3.88 5.67
N ASP A 69 -18.30 5.12 5.14
CA ASP A 69 -18.67 5.49 3.77
C ASP A 69 -17.93 4.68 2.68
N VAL A 70 -16.77 4.13 3.01
CA VAL A 70 -15.94 3.31 2.09
C VAL A 70 -15.83 1.85 2.52
N GLY A 71 -16.69 1.41 3.43
CA GLY A 71 -16.80 0.00 3.85
C GLY A 71 -15.85 -0.44 4.95
N ILE A 72 -15.11 0.46 5.60
CA ILE A 72 -14.33 0.17 6.80
C ILE A 72 -15.27 0.10 8.00
N LYS A 73 -15.54 -1.10 8.48
CA LYS A 73 -16.53 -1.33 9.55
C LYS A 73 -16.08 -0.81 10.91
N HIS A 74 -14.79 -0.84 11.19
CA HIS A 74 -14.23 -0.40 12.46
C HIS A 74 -12.88 0.29 12.23
N PHE A 75 -12.84 1.61 12.40
CA PHE A 75 -11.59 2.35 12.32
C PHE A 75 -10.98 2.50 13.71
N ASN A 76 -9.98 1.68 14.02
CA ASN A 76 -9.34 1.67 15.34
C ASN A 76 -8.37 2.85 15.49
N LEU A 77 -8.78 3.87 16.25
CA LEU A 77 -7.95 5.05 16.52
C LEU A 77 -6.86 4.79 17.56
N ASP A 78 -6.96 3.72 18.33
CA ASP A 78 -5.99 3.31 19.35
C ASP A 78 -5.06 2.17 18.90
N ARG A 79 -5.05 1.88 17.57
CA ARG A 79 -4.15 0.91 16.97
C ARG A 79 -2.69 1.17 17.32
N LEU A 80 -1.87 0.12 17.30
CA LEU A 80 -0.44 0.22 17.58
C LEU A 80 0.33 0.74 16.36
N ALA A 81 0.99 1.89 16.51
CA ALA A 81 1.94 2.44 15.56
C ALA A 81 3.33 1.89 15.84
N SER A 82 4.04 1.47 14.80
CA SER A 82 5.38 0.90 14.86
C SER A 82 6.14 1.22 13.57
N SER A 83 7.41 0.84 13.48
CA SER A 83 8.13 0.85 12.21
C SER A 83 7.41 -0.01 11.18
N THR A 84 7.29 0.47 9.95
CA THR A 84 6.68 -0.27 8.83
C THR A 84 7.71 -0.92 7.91
N MET A 85 9.01 -0.96 8.30
CA MET A 85 10.06 -1.55 7.47
C MET A 85 9.77 -3.02 7.18
N ALA A 86 9.43 -3.83 8.19
CA ALA A 86 9.17 -5.26 8.03
C ALA A 86 7.99 -5.52 7.10
N SER A 87 6.88 -4.78 7.26
CA SER A 87 5.71 -4.94 6.40
C SER A 87 5.96 -4.48 4.97
N HIS A 88 6.70 -3.39 4.75
CA HIS A 88 7.08 -2.97 3.39
C HIS A 88 8.00 -3.98 2.70
N ARG A 89 9.01 -4.51 3.43
CA ARG A 89 9.86 -5.58 2.90
C ARG A 89 9.06 -6.80 2.47
N LEU A 90 8.15 -7.26 3.35
CA LEU A 90 7.31 -8.43 3.06
C LEU A 90 6.43 -8.21 1.83
N VAL A 91 5.78 -7.03 1.70
CA VAL A 91 4.97 -6.71 0.52
C VAL A 91 5.81 -6.76 -0.76
N GLN A 92 7.03 -6.21 -0.75
CA GLN A 92 7.91 -6.24 -1.92
C GLN A 92 8.40 -7.66 -2.23
N TRP A 93 8.75 -8.43 -1.21
CA TRP A 93 9.18 -9.82 -1.36
C TRP A 93 8.05 -10.70 -1.95
N VAL A 94 6.82 -10.53 -1.47
CA VAL A 94 5.64 -11.20 -2.04
C VAL A 94 5.37 -10.73 -3.47
N THR A 95 5.52 -9.45 -3.77
CA THR A 95 5.40 -8.95 -5.15
C THR A 95 6.39 -9.65 -6.07
N LYS A 96 7.65 -9.71 -5.68
CA LYS A 96 8.75 -10.30 -6.45
C LYS A 96 8.56 -11.78 -6.73
N ASN A 97 8.15 -12.55 -5.71
CA ASN A 97 8.13 -14.01 -5.79
C ASN A 97 6.73 -14.60 -6.13
N HIS A 98 5.65 -13.90 -5.79
CA HIS A 98 4.26 -14.38 -5.92
C HIS A 98 3.37 -13.49 -6.79
N GLY A 99 3.90 -12.35 -7.26
CA GLY A 99 3.20 -11.45 -8.18
C GLY A 99 2.33 -10.40 -7.51
N CYS A 100 1.84 -9.47 -8.35
CA CYS A 100 1.11 -8.29 -7.89
C CYS A 100 -0.25 -8.63 -7.25
N THR A 101 -0.94 -9.67 -7.69
CA THR A 101 -2.24 -10.08 -7.12
C THR A 101 -2.11 -10.56 -5.68
N ALA A 102 -1.13 -11.44 -5.40
CA ALA A 102 -0.86 -11.91 -4.05
C ALA A 102 -0.44 -10.75 -3.12
N SER A 103 0.43 -9.87 -3.63
CA SER A 103 0.90 -8.69 -2.91
C SER A 103 -0.24 -7.71 -2.57
N GLU A 104 -1.16 -7.43 -3.49
CA GLU A 104 -2.32 -6.57 -3.22
C GLU A 104 -3.29 -7.19 -2.21
N THR A 105 -3.49 -8.50 -2.29
CA THR A 105 -4.30 -9.24 -1.31
C THR A 105 -3.68 -9.18 0.08
N LEU A 106 -2.36 -9.41 0.18
CA LEU A 106 -1.60 -9.25 1.42
C LEU A 106 -1.71 -7.82 1.96
N TYR A 107 -1.50 -6.81 1.11
CA TYR A 107 -1.57 -5.41 1.51
C TYR A 107 -2.94 -5.04 2.11
N ASN A 108 -4.02 -5.55 1.53
CA ASN A 108 -5.37 -5.36 2.05
C ASN A 108 -5.58 -6.07 3.41
N ASP A 109 -5.08 -7.30 3.59
CA ASP A 109 -5.14 -8.00 4.89
C ASP A 109 -4.34 -7.24 5.96
N LEU A 110 -3.15 -6.75 5.63
CA LEU A 110 -2.34 -5.94 6.54
C LEU A 110 -3.04 -4.62 6.92
N ASN A 111 -3.70 -3.96 5.98
CA ASN A 111 -4.48 -2.76 6.26
C ASN A 111 -5.63 -3.06 7.22
N LYS A 112 -6.37 -4.13 7.01
CA LYS A 112 -7.45 -4.55 7.91
C LYS A 112 -6.91 -4.83 9.30
N ARG A 113 -5.88 -5.66 9.43
CA ARG A 113 -5.21 -5.98 10.70
C ARG A 113 -4.72 -4.74 11.44
N HIS A 114 -4.16 -3.77 10.71
CA HIS A 114 -3.66 -2.53 11.31
C HIS A 114 -4.78 -1.56 11.66
N PHE A 115 -5.63 -1.22 10.70
CA PHE A 115 -6.62 -0.14 10.86
C PHE A 115 -7.88 -0.57 11.62
N GLU A 116 -8.28 -1.83 11.53
CA GLU A 116 -9.47 -2.36 12.21
C GLU A 116 -9.11 -3.14 13.48
N ASP A 117 -8.19 -4.11 13.38
CA ASP A 117 -7.84 -4.99 14.50
C ASP A 117 -6.78 -4.36 15.43
N GLY A 118 -6.12 -3.28 15.01
CA GLY A 118 -5.18 -2.52 15.84
C GLY A 118 -3.77 -3.10 15.93
N GLN A 119 -3.45 -4.09 15.11
CA GLN A 119 -2.16 -4.79 15.14
C GLN A 119 -1.01 -3.92 14.65
N LYS A 120 0.19 -4.16 15.16
CA LYS A 120 1.41 -3.43 14.77
C LYS A 120 2.06 -4.07 13.54
N LEU A 121 2.60 -3.24 12.64
CA LEU A 121 3.16 -3.67 11.35
C LEU A 121 4.64 -4.09 11.40
N ASN A 122 5.24 -4.21 12.59
CA ASN A 122 6.55 -4.80 12.82
C ASN A 122 6.50 -6.17 13.52
N ASP A 123 5.32 -6.71 13.81
CA ASP A 123 5.15 -8.04 14.38
C ASP A 123 5.37 -9.10 13.29
N LYS A 124 6.54 -9.74 13.32
CA LYS A 124 6.96 -10.73 12.31
C LYS A 124 6.05 -11.93 12.25
N ARG A 125 5.52 -12.38 13.41
CA ARG A 125 4.60 -13.52 13.46
C ARG A 125 3.29 -13.17 12.77
N MET A 126 2.69 -12.02 13.09
CA MET A 126 1.49 -11.52 12.42
C MET A 126 1.69 -11.36 10.92
N LEU A 127 2.86 -10.84 10.51
CA LEU A 127 3.21 -10.66 9.10
C LEU A 127 3.33 -12.00 8.35
N ALA A 128 3.98 -13.00 8.94
CA ALA A 128 4.09 -14.34 8.35
C ALA A 128 2.72 -15.05 8.26
N GLU A 129 1.87 -14.91 9.28
CA GLU A 129 0.49 -15.41 9.25
C GLU A 129 -0.34 -14.74 8.15
N ALA A 130 -0.15 -13.43 7.92
CA ALA A 130 -0.81 -12.72 6.83
C ALA A 130 -0.32 -13.20 5.44
N ALA A 131 0.98 -13.45 5.28
CA ALA A 131 1.57 -14.00 4.06
C ALA A 131 1.01 -15.41 3.75
N ALA A 132 0.83 -16.25 4.76
CA ALA A 132 0.24 -17.58 4.58
C ALA A 132 -1.17 -17.56 3.98
N ARG A 133 -1.96 -16.53 4.26
CA ARG A 133 -3.31 -16.37 3.70
C ARG A 133 -3.32 -16.11 2.19
N VAL A 134 -2.21 -15.67 1.64
CA VAL A 134 -2.06 -15.42 0.20
C VAL A 134 -1.23 -16.51 -0.51
N GLY A 135 -1.08 -17.67 0.14
CA GLY A 135 -0.43 -18.85 -0.43
C GLY A 135 1.09 -18.87 -0.30
N VAL A 136 1.67 -18.02 0.55
CA VAL A 136 3.10 -18.03 0.87
C VAL A 136 3.35 -18.98 2.03
N ASP A 137 4.44 -19.75 2.00
CA ASP A 137 4.82 -20.56 3.16
C ASP A 137 5.19 -19.66 4.36
N ALA A 138 4.58 -19.94 5.52
CA ALA A 138 4.77 -19.10 6.70
C ALA A 138 6.20 -19.16 7.25
N ASN A 139 6.91 -20.30 7.07
CA ASN A 139 8.29 -20.44 7.53
C ASN A 139 9.23 -19.66 6.61
N GLU A 140 9.04 -19.74 5.28
CA GLU A 140 9.78 -18.92 4.31
C GLU A 140 9.59 -17.43 4.58
N ALA A 141 8.35 -16.99 4.82
CA ALA A 141 8.05 -15.61 5.18
C ALA A 141 8.75 -15.21 6.50
N MET A 142 8.77 -16.09 7.49
CA MET A 142 9.44 -15.83 8.77
C MET A 142 10.96 -15.74 8.60
N GLU A 143 11.59 -16.65 7.85
CA GLU A 143 13.02 -16.62 7.54
C GLU A 143 13.39 -15.32 6.83
N PHE A 144 12.63 -14.91 5.82
CA PHE A 144 12.79 -13.62 5.15
C PHE A 144 12.68 -12.44 6.14
N LEU A 145 11.66 -12.43 6.99
CA LEU A 145 11.45 -11.35 7.97
C LEU A 145 12.55 -11.27 9.03
N GLN A 146 13.20 -12.39 9.36
CA GLN A 146 14.33 -12.45 10.30
C GLN A 146 15.64 -12.00 9.64
N SER A 147 15.74 -12.06 8.32
CA SER A 147 16.91 -11.58 7.57
C SER A 147 16.91 -10.05 7.43
N GLY A 148 18.00 -9.50 6.88
CA GLY A 148 18.10 -8.09 6.44
C GLY A 148 17.74 -7.89 4.97
N GLU A 149 17.30 -8.93 4.27
CA GLU A 149 16.99 -8.88 2.83
C GLU A 149 15.90 -7.86 2.53
N GLY A 150 16.05 -7.12 1.44
CA GLY A 150 15.08 -6.13 0.97
C GLY A 150 15.21 -4.74 1.62
N GLU A 151 16.06 -4.54 2.63
CA GLU A 151 16.21 -3.21 3.25
C GLU A 151 16.82 -2.19 2.28
N MET A 152 17.84 -2.58 1.52
CA MET A 152 18.51 -1.71 0.56
C MET A 152 17.57 -1.30 -0.58
N GLU A 153 16.73 -2.20 -1.04
CA GLU A 153 15.72 -1.95 -2.06
C GLU A 153 14.68 -0.93 -1.57
N ILE A 154 14.21 -1.06 -0.33
CA ILE A 154 13.30 -0.08 0.29
C ILE A 154 13.96 1.29 0.37
N GLU A 155 15.21 1.37 0.83
CA GLU A 155 15.95 2.63 0.95
C GLU A 155 16.20 3.26 -0.42
N GLY A 156 16.50 2.44 -1.43
CA GLY A 156 16.63 2.87 -2.82
C GLY A 156 15.35 3.49 -3.38
N ALA A 157 14.21 2.85 -3.13
CA ALA A 157 12.90 3.38 -3.54
C ALA A 157 12.57 4.70 -2.86
N LEU A 158 12.87 4.84 -1.56
CA LEU A 158 12.72 6.11 -0.83
C LEU A 158 13.60 7.23 -1.40
N LEU A 159 14.80 6.89 -1.88
CA LEU A 159 15.67 7.87 -2.54
C LEU A 159 15.06 8.37 -3.85
N ILE A 160 14.47 7.47 -4.66
CA ILE A 160 13.77 7.86 -5.88
C ILE A 160 12.59 8.78 -5.55
N LEU A 161 11.75 8.43 -4.57
CA LEU A 161 10.62 9.28 -4.14
C LEU A 161 11.08 10.68 -3.74
N ARG A 162 12.17 10.79 -2.97
CA ARG A 162 12.75 12.09 -2.60
C ARG A 162 13.21 12.89 -3.82
N LYS A 163 13.89 12.25 -4.79
CA LYS A 163 14.30 12.90 -6.05
C LYS A 163 13.12 13.38 -6.87
N MET A 164 11.98 12.68 -6.81
CA MET A 164 10.72 13.08 -7.47
C MET A 164 9.95 14.16 -6.69
N GLY A 165 10.43 14.60 -5.52
CA GLY A 165 9.73 15.56 -4.64
C GLY A 165 8.49 14.99 -3.96
N ILE A 166 8.33 13.66 -3.92
CA ILE A 166 7.23 12.99 -3.23
C ILE A 166 7.57 12.85 -1.75
N ASN A 167 6.92 13.66 -0.92
CA ASN A 167 7.16 13.76 0.52
C ASN A 167 5.91 13.52 1.38
N SER A 168 4.82 13.09 0.78
CA SER A 168 3.54 12.82 1.45
C SER A 168 2.80 11.67 0.77
N ILE A 169 1.75 11.15 1.42
CA ILE A 169 0.85 10.13 0.88
C ILE A 169 -0.62 10.56 1.06
N PRO A 170 -1.54 10.04 0.22
CA PRO A 170 -1.30 9.16 -0.91
C PRO A 170 -0.76 9.89 -2.15
N ASN A 171 0.02 9.18 -2.97
CA ASN A 171 0.39 9.60 -4.31
C ASN A 171 0.17 8.44 -5.28
N PHE A 172 -0.28 8.75 -6.49
CA PHE A 172 -0.52 7.76 -7.54
C PHE A 172 0.35 8.12 -8.75
N ILE A 173 1.20 7.20 -9.16
CA ILE A 173 1.97 7.29 -10.40
C ILE A 173 1.29 6.36 -11.39
N VAL A 174 0.71 6.91 -12.45
CA VAL A 174 -0.09 6.17 -13.42
C VAL A 174 0.58 6.20 -14.77
N GLY A 175 0.84 5.01 -15.33
CA GLY A 175 1.45 4.83 -16.63
C GLY A 175 2.82 5.51 -16.77
N ALA A 176 3.59 5.59 -15.69
CA ALA A 176 4.91 6.23 -15.60
C ALA A 176 4.97 7.73 -15.97
N GLN A 177 3.82 8.37 -16.20
CA GLN A 177 3.74 9.73 -16.73
C GLN A 177 2.89 10.69 -15.90
N HIS A 178 1.88 10.18 -15.20
CA HIS A 178 0.92 11.00 -14.48
C HIS A 178 1.10 10.83 -12.98
N ILE A 179 1.38 11.90 -12.27
CA ILE A 179 1.46 11.93 -10.80
C ILE A 179 0.23 12.65 -10.27
N LEU A 180 -0.55 11.96 -9.45
CA LEU A 180 -1.70 12.51 -8.74
C LEU A 180 -1.40 12.51 -7.24
N SER A 181 -1.41 13.67 -6.61
CA SER A 181 -1.09 13.83 -5.19
C SER A 181 -2.34 14.07 -4.34
N GLY A 182 -2.37 13.47 -3.16
CA GLY A 182 -3.47 13.58 -2.21
C GLY A 182 -4.61 12.59 -2.47
N ALA A 183 -5.67 12.72 -1.67
CA ALA A 183 -6.88 11.90 -1.79
C ALA A 183 -7.69 12.29 -3.03
N VAL A 184 -7.31 11.75 -4.16
CA VAL A 184 -7.92 12.02 -5.47
C VAL A 184 -9.32 11.38 -5.53
N HIS A 185 -10.29 12.11 -6.04
CA HIS A 185 -11.62 11.57 -6.25
C HIS A 185 -11.61 10.48 -7.33
N SER A 186 -12.40 9.42 -7.14
CA SER A 186 -12.44 8.27 -8.07
C SER A 186 -12.74 8.68 -9.52
N SER A 187 -13.53 9.75 -9.74
CA SER A 187 -13.83 10.27 -11.06
C SER A 187 -12.60 10.77 -11.80
N GLU A 188 -11.61 11.34 -11.11
CA GLU A 188 -10.36 11.82 -11.73
C GLU A 188 -9.50 10.62 -12.20
N LEU A 189 -9.41 9.58 -11.38
CA LEU A 189 -8.74 8.34 -11.79
C LEU A 189 -9.45 7.68 -12.98
N ILE A 190 -10.79 7.64 -12.97
CA ILE A 190 -11.57 7.11 -14.10
C ILE A 190 -11.29 7.91 -15.38
N LYS A 191 -11.31 9.25 -15.33
CA LYS A 191 -10.99 10.09 -16.48
C LYS A 191 -9.60 9.79 -17.04
N LEU A 192 -8.59 9.68 -16.15
CA LEU A 192 -7.23 9.35 -16.55
C LEU A 192 -7.14 7.96 -17.18
N PHE A 193 -7.76 6.94 -16.57
CA PHE A 193 -7.77 5.59 -17.14
C PHE A 193 -8.46 5.55 -18.51
N ARG A 194 -9.58 6.28 -18.70
CA ARG A 194 -10.24 6.42 -20.01
C ARG A 194 -9.37 7.13 -21.04
N GLN A 195 -8.58 8.11 -20.61
CA GLN A 195 -7.61 8.75 -21.52
C GLN A 195 -6.52 7.75 -21.95
N ILE A 196 -5.97 6.98 -21.03
CA ILE A 196 -4.98 5.94 -21.33
C ILE A 196 -5.57 4.89 -22.28
N GLU A 197 -6.79 4.44 -22.02
CA GLU A 197 -7.50 3.45 -22.84
C GLU A 197 -7.67 3.93 -24.30
N ARG A 198 -7.99 5.24 -24.51
CA ARG A 198 -8.11 5.83 -25.87
C ARG A 198 -6.78 5.99 -26.57
N THR A 199 -5.72 6.31 -25.84
CA THR A 199 -4.43 6.69 -26.44
C THR A 199 -3.42 5.54 -26.48
N GLY A 200 -3.64 4.46 -25.74
CA GLY A 200 -2.69 3.37 -25.57
C GLY A 200 -1.40 3.77 -24.81
N LYS A 201 -1.35 4.98 -24.25
CA LYS A 201 -0.15 5.53 -23.61
C LYS A 201 -0.15 5.22 -22.09
N GLY A 202 0.07 3.97 -21.75
CA GLY A 202 0.20 3.51 -20.37
C GLY A 202 1.28 2.47 -20.28
N ALA A 203 2.55 2.88 -20.10
CA ALA A 203 3.64 1.94 -19.83
C ALA A 203 3.70 1.62 -18.31
N PRO A 204 4.10 0.40 -17.90
CA PRO A 204 4.44 0.15 -16.52
C PRO A 204 5.64 1.01 -16.10
N ASP A 205 5.65 1.49 -14.85
CA ASP A 205 6.80 2.19 -14.29
C ASP A 205 7.90 1.18 -13.95
N SER A 206 8.95 1.16 -14.76
CA SER A 206 10.09 0.28 -14.56
C SER A 206 11.08 0.79 -13.50
N ALA A 207 11.07 2.09 -13.16
CA ALA A 207 12.07 2.67 -12.25
C ALA A 207 11.96 2.12 -10.83
N PHE A 208 10.74 2.06 -10.28
CA PHE A 208 10.52 1.47 -8.96
C PHE A 208 10.63 -0.06 -8.98
N ALA A 209 10.16 -0.72 -10.04
CA ALA A 209 10.32 -2.16 -10.18
C ALA A 209 11.79 -2.56 -10.16
N ALA A 210 12.63 -1.87 -10.93
CA ALA A 210 14.06 -2.13 -11.01
C ALA A 210 14.76 -1.98 -9.64
N VAL A 211 14.51 -0.88 -8.92
CA VAL A 211 15.15 -0.65 -7.60
C VAL A 211 14.64 -1.60 -6.53
N LEU A 212 13.38 -2.05 -6.63
CA LEU A 212 12.78 -3.04 -5.72
C LEU A 212 13.11 -4.49 -6.11
N GLY A 213 13.91 -4.70 -7.16
CA GLY A 213 14.30 -6.01 -7.65
C GLY A 213 13.14 -6.84 -8.20
N ILE A 214 12.09 -6.17 -8.71
CA ILE A 214 10.90 -6.82 -9.28
C ILE A 214 11.10 -6.95 -10.78
N GLY A 215 11.01 -8.18 -11.29
CA GLY A 215 11.25 -8.48 -12.70
C GLY A 215 10.17 -7.91 -13.63
N ASP A 216 10.55 -7.62 -14.87
CA ASP A 216 9.64 -7.14 -15.89
C ASP A 216 8.50 -8.12 -16.18
N ASP A 217 8.75 -9.42 -16.04
CA ASP A 217 7.75 -10.48 -16.20
C ASP A 217 6.67 -10.41 -15.11
N VAL A 218 7.02 -9.94 -13.91
CA VAL A 218 6.06 -9.75 -12.79
C VAL A 218 5.16 -8.55 -13.05
N ILE A 219 5.75 -7.41 -13.44
CA ILE A 219 4.99 -6.18 -13.72
C ILE A 219 4.18 -6.27 -15.02
N ALA A 220 4.58 -7.14 -15.97
CA ALA A 220 3.82 -7.39 -17.19
C ALA A 220 2.54 -8.21 -16.95
N ARG A 221 2.45 -8.91 -15.82
CA ARG A 221 1.25 -9.67 -15.43
C ARG A 221 0.24 -8.77 -14.74
N PRO A 222 -0.96 -8.56 -15.32
CA PRO A 222 -1.99 -7.75 -14.67
C PRO A 222 -2.55 -8.44 -13.44
N LEU A 223 -3.22 -7.66 -12.59
CA LEU A 223 -4.03 -8.22 -11.49
C LEU A 223 -5.07 -9.18 -12.04
N ASP A 224 -5.26 -10.30 -11.34
CA ASP A 224 -6.27 -11.30 -11.69
C ASP A 224 -7.68 -10.70 -11.62
N ALA A 225 -8.58 -11.19 -12.47
CA ALA A 225 -9.99 -10.77 -12.45
C ALA A 225 -10.64 -11.02 -11.08
N SER A 226 -10.31 -12.13 -10.42
CA SER A 226 -10.78 -12.51 -9.09
C SER A 226 -10.41 -11.50 -7.99
N TYR A 227 -9.28 -10.80 -8.11
CA TYR A 227 -8.93 -9.72 -7.16
C TYR A 227 -10.01 -8.63 -7.10
N ASN A 228 -10.61 -8.33 -8.25
CA ASN A 228 -11.67 -7.32 -8.36
C ASN A 228 -13.00 -7.79 -7.74
N GLU A 229 -13.23 -9.07 -7.57
CA GLU A 229 -14.46 -9.65 -6.99
C GLU A 229 -14.37 -9.76 -5.47
N ALA A 230 -13.21 -10.17 -4.94
CA ALA A 230 -13.00 -10.41 -3.51
C ALA A 230 -13.00 -9.14 -2.63
N SER A 231 -12.88 -7.95 -3.23
CA SER A 231 -12.83 -6.66 -2.53
C SER A 231 -14.16 -5.88 -2.64
N ALA A 232 -15.27 -6.55 -2.98
CA ALA A 232 -16.59 -5.94 -3.13
C ALA A 232 -17.41 -6.01 -1.84
#